data_2d4df8db119de05b51978ea05a946161
#
_entry.id   2d4df8db119de05b51978ea05a946161
#
_cell.length_a   1.000
_cell.length_b   1.000
_cell.length_c   1.000
_cell.angle_alpha   90.00
_cell.angle_beta   90.00
_cell.angle_gamma   90.00
#
_symmetry.space_group_name_H-M   'P 1'
#
loop_
_entity.id
_entity.type
_entity.pdbx_description
1 polymer ?
#
loop_
_entity_poly.entity_id
_entity_poly.type
_entity_poly.pdbx_seq_one_letter_code
_entity_poly.pdbx_strand_id
1 'polypeptide(L)'
;EMCIRDSSIGQSIKNKVRSFIENAPKKDKDELRHEVEWCRKMLVRSGRNDAEGFFRWHWVLVDSLEIYFDIIGRYYYGPKKSLRYLGETDKNGLAIYEAAMREFTPEALEKWIAHLELIFNERYEK
;
A
#
# COMPACT_ATOMS: atom_id res chain seq x y z
N GLU A 1 15.45 -28.44 -12.32
CA GLU A 1 15.08 -29.71 -12.75
C GLU A 1 14.48 -30.59 -11.68
N MET A 2 14.85 -30.38 -10.47
CA MET A 2 14.16 -31.03 -9.40
C MET A 2 12.68 -30.75 -9.43
N CYS A 3 12.31 -29.54 -9.76
CA CYS A 3 10.92 -29.17 -9.75
C CYS A 3 10.09 -29.94 -10.77
N ILE A 4 10.71 -30.42 -11.83
CA ILE A 4 9.99 -31.20 -12.82
C ILE A 4 9.62 -32.56 -12.26
N ARG A 5 10.58 -33.20 -11.62
CA ARG A 5 10.36 -34.51 -11.09
C ARG A 5 9.40 -34.51 -9.93
N ASP A 6 9.41 -33.42 -9.17
CA ASP A 6 8.59 -33.30 -7.98
C ASP A 6 7.42 -32.36 -8.18
N SER A 7 6.82 -32.39 -9.36
CA SER A 7 5.76 -31.44 -9.69
C SER A 7 4.58 -31.50 -8.72
N SER A 8 4.23 -32.70 -8.24
CA SER A 8 3.11 -32.81 -7.30
C SER A 8 3.49 -32.21 -5.94
N ILE A 9 4.73 -32.38 -5.50
CA ILE A 9 5.19 -31.78 -4.26
C ILE A 9 5.26 -30.28 -4.40
N GLY A 10 5.80 -29.80 -5.52
CA GLY A 10 5.88 -28.37 -5.79
C GLY A 10 4.53 -27.71 -5.82
N GLN A 11 3.53 -28.38 -6.42
CA GLN A 11 2.19 -27.84 -6.47
C GLN A 11 1.57 -27.77 -5.08
N SER A 12 1.81 -28.77 -4.26
CA SER A 12 1.31 -28.77 -2.89
C SER A 12 1.90 -27.61 -2.09
N ILE A 13 3.20 -27.33 -2.27
CA ILE A 13 3.84 -26.22 -1.59
C ILE A 13 3.27 -24.90 -2.07
N LYS A 14 3.07 -24.76 -3.38
CA LYS A 14 2.48 -23.54 -3.92
C LYS A 14 1.07 -23.29 -3.39
N ASN A 15 0.29 -24.35 -3.26
CA ASN A 15 -1.06 -24.23 -2.72
C ASN A 15 -1.04 -23.79 -1.26
N LYS A 16 -0.10 -24.32 -0.48
CA LYS A 16 0.03 -23.93 0.92
C LYS A 16 0.44 -22.47 1.05
N VAL A 17 1.37 -22.02 0.21
CA VAL A 17 1.82 -20.63 0.24
C VAL A 17 0.68 -19.71 -0.15
N ARG A 18 -0.06 -20.06 -1.21
CA ARG A 18 -1.20 -19.25 -1.63
C ARG A 18 -2.25 -19.15 -0.53
N SER A 19 -2.55 -20.28 0.11
CA SER A 19 -3.52 -20.29 1.20
C SER A 19 -3.04 -19.40 2.35
N PHE A 20 -1.76 -19.47 2.68
CA PHE A 20 -1.21 -18.63 3.73
C PHE A 20 -1.37 -17.14 3.41
N ILE A 21 -1.03 -16.76 2.17
CA ILE A 21 -1.15 -15.36 1.75
C ILE A 21 -2.59 -14.90 1.77
N GLU A 22 -3.50 -15.70 1.22
CA GLU A 22 -4.92 -15.34 1.16
C GLU A 22 -5.55 -15.26 2.53
N ASN A 23 -5.05 -16.06 3.46
CA ASN A 23 -5.62 -16.13 4.81
C ASN A 23 -4.71 -15.49 5.85
N ALA A 24 -3.72 -14.69 5.42
CA ALA A 24 -2.86 -14.00 6.36
C ALA A 24 -3.70 -13.11 7.28
N PRO A 25 -3.30 -13.00 8.55
CA PRO A 25 -4.06 -12.18 9.48
C PRO A 25 -4.15 -10.75 8.96
N LYS A 26 -5.36 -10.21 8.97
CA LYS A 26 -5.58 -8.83 8.56
C LYS A 26 -5.46 -7.95 9.80
N LYS A 27 -4.99 -6.74 9.59
CA LYS A 27 -4.90 -5.77 10.66
C LYS A 27 -6.30 -5.35 11.07
N ASP A 28 -6.48 -5.09 12.37
CA ASP A 28 -7.79 -4.64 12.83
C ASP A 28 -7.96 -3.15 12.54
N LYS A 29 -9.16 -2.65 12.78
CA LYS A 29 -9.53 -1.28 12.49
C LYS A 29 -8.62 -0.27 13.19
N ASP A 30 -8.27 -0.53 14.43
CA ASP A 30 -7.45 0.40 15.19
C ASP A 30 -6.03 0.46 14.66
N GLU A 31 -5.46 -0.68 14.28
CA GLU A 31 -4.14 -0.72 13.66
C GLU A 31 -4.13 0.06 12.35
N LEU A 32 -5.16 -0.14 11.53
CA LEU A 32 -5.27 0.57 10.26
C LEU A 32 -5.43 2.07 10.46
N ARG A 33 -6.22 2.46 11.46
CA ARG A 33 -6.38 3.88 11.77
C ARG A 33 -5.05 4.50 12.14
N HIS A 34 -4.25 3.81 12.94
CA HIS A 34 -2.94 4.32 13.32
C HIS A 34 -2.02 4.46 12.12
N GLU A 35 -2.09 3.53 11.18
CA GLU A 35 -1.28 3.62 9.96
C GLU A 35 -1.67 4.82 9.11
N VAL A 36 -2.97 5.05 8.97
CA VAL A 36 -3.45 6.19 8.19
C VAL A 36 -3.05 7.50 8.88
N GLU A 37 -3.18 7.55 10.21
CA GLU A 37 -2.77 8.73 10.97
C GLU A 37 -1.28 8.97 10.85
N TRP A 38 -0.49 7.90 10.81
CA TRP A 38 0.95 8.03 10.62
C TRP A 38 1.25 8.71 9.30
N CYS A 39 0.54 8.35 8.23
CA CYS A 39 0.72 9.01 6.93
C CYS A 39 0.46 10.50 7.03
N ARG A 40 -0.59 10.89 7.73
CA ARG A 40 -0.91 12.32 7.89
C ARG A 40 0.17 13.05 8.67
N LYS A 41 0.69 12.43 9.72
CA LYS A 41 1.78 13.02 10.50
C LYS A 41 3.04 13.17 9.67
N MET A 42 3.35 12.17 8.85
CA MET A 42 4.53 12.22 7.99
C MET A 42 4.40 13.29 6.92
N LEU A 43 3.19 13.54 6.44
CA LEU A 43 2.96 14.61 5.49
C LEU A 43 3.36 15.96 6.09
N VAL A 44 2.98 16.21 7.33
CA VAL A 44 3.35 17.45 8.01
C VAL A 44 4.86 17.54 8.14
N ARG A 45 5.51 16.46 8.56
CA ARG A 45 6.96 16.46 8.76
C ARG A 45 7.73 16.60 7.46
N SER A 46 7.18 16.11 6.34
CA SER A 46 7.87 16.20 5.05
C SER A 46 7.84 17.61 4.49
N GLY A 47 7.08 18.51 5.07
CA GLY A 47 7.01 19.90 4.63
C GLY A 47 8.21 20.75 5.04
N ARG A 48 9.23 20.16 5.69
CA ARG A 48 10.38 20.92 6.18
C ARG A 48 11.23 21.54 5.07
N ASN A 49 11.16 21.00 3.88
CA ASN A 49 11.94 21.50 2.73
C ASN A 49 13.46 21.41 2.97
N ASP A 50 13.89 20.31 3.56
CA ASP A 50 15.31 19.99 3.75
C ASP A 50 15.51 18.50 3.48
N ALA A 51 16.76 18.03 3.63
CA ALA A 51 17.07 16.64 3.33
C ALA A 51 16.22 15.66 4.14
N GLU A 52 15.98 15.97 5.40
CA GLU A 52 15.17 15.11 6.25
C GLU A 52 13.71 15.09 5.76
N GLY A 53 13.17 16.25 5.36
CA GLY A 53 11.82 16.31 4.82
C GLY A 53 11.68 15.54 3.54
N PHE A 54 12.66 15.65 2.65
CA PHE A 54 12.63 14.90 1.39
C PHE A 54 12.73 13.40 1.63
N PHE A 55 13.55 12.98 2.58
CA PHE A 55 13.63 11.57 2.95
C PHE A 55 12.28 11.06 3.45
N ARG A 56 11.62 11.81 4.32
CA ARG A 56 10.31 11.42 4.84
C ARG A 56 9.25 11.36 3.74
N TRP A 57 9.35 12.27 2.77
CA TRP A 57 8.46 12.26 1.62
C TRP A 57 8.53 10.94 0.87
N HIS A 58 9.77 10.52 0.52
CA HIS A 58 9.94 9.24 -0.17
C HIS A 58 9.47 8.08 0.69
N TRP A 59 9.76 8.14 1.97
CA TRP A 59 9.38 7.09 2.91
C TRP A 59 7.86 6.93 2.92
N VAL A 60 7.11 8.02 3.06
CA VAL A 60 5.66 7.93 3.12
C VAL A 60 5.08 7.48 1.78
N LEU A 61 5.68 7.86 0.66
CA LEU A 61 5.21 7.39 -0.65
C LEU A 61 5.34 5.88 -0.77
N VAL A 62 6.47 5.33 -0.34
CA VAL A 62 6.68 3.88 -0.43
C VAL A 62 5.77 3.13 0.54
N ASP A 63 5.77 3.54 1.81
CA ASP A 63 5.02 2.81 2.82
C ASP A 63 3.53 2.96 2.67
N SER A 64 3.07 4.09 2.17
CA SER A 64 1.63 4.33 2.02
C SER A 64 0.98 3.42 0.99
N LEU A 65 1.74 2.96 0.01
CA LEU A 65 1.18 2.00 -0.95
C LEU A 65 0.88 0.68 -0.25
N GLU A 66 1.77 0.23 0.62
CA GLU A 66 1.52 -0.97 1.39
C GLU A 66 0.34 -0.77 2.35
N ILE A 67 0.25 0.41 2.95
CA ILE A 67 -0.85 0.75 3.85
C ILE A 67 -2.18 0.70 3.09
N TYR A 68 -2.21 1.18 1.84
CA TYR A 68 -3.40 1.06 1.02
C TYR A 68 -3.86 -0.40 0.92
N PHE A 69 -2.92 -1.31 0.69
CA PHE A 69 -3.26 -2.73 0.58
C PHE A 69 -3.70 -3.31 1.90
N ASP A 70 -3.13 -2.85 3.02
CA ASP A 70 -3.62 -3.24 4.33
C ASP A 70 -5.08 -2.84 4.51
N ILE A 71 -5.43 -1.62 4.08
CA ILE A 71 -6.79 -1.12 4.21
C ILE A 71 -7.78 -1.98 3.43
N ILE A 72 -7.43 -2.36 2.20
CA ILE A 72 -8.34 -3.19 1.39
C ILE A 72 -8.23 -4.68 1.71
N GLY A 73 -7.36 -5.04 2.65
CA GLY A 73 -7.26 -6.41 3.13
C GLY A 73 -6.59 -7.36 2.15
N ARG A 74 -5.64 -6.87 1.38
CA ARG A 74 -4.92 -7.69 0.42
C ARG A 74 -3.43 -7.66 0.70
N TYR A 75 -2.77 -8.75 0.37
CA TYR A 75 -1.33 -8.87 0.54
C TYR A 75 -0.60 -7.94 -0.45
N TYR A 76 0.47 -7.30 0.03
CA TYR A 76 1.28 -6.43 -0.81
C TYR A 76 2.39 -7.24 -1.48
N TYR A 77 2.34 -7.34 -2.79
CA TYR A 77 3.28 -8.15 -3.57
C TYR A 77 4.45 -7.36 -4.13
N GLY A 78 4.68 -6.16 -3.65
CA GLY A 78 5.72 -5.29 -4.18
C GLY A 78 5.15 -4.33 -5.22
N PRO A 79 5.98 -3.37 -5.68
CA PRO A 79 5.43 -2.26 -6.48
C PRO A 79 4.84 -2.69 -7.81
N LYS A 80 5.49 -3.61 -8.52
CA LYS A 80 5.03 -3.95 -9.86
C LYS A 80 3.61 -4.51 -9.87
N LYS A 81 3.39 -5.55 -9.09
CA LYS A 81 2.07 -6.20 -9.05
C LYS A 81 1.03 -5.35 -8.36
N SER A 82 1.45 -4.64 -7.32
CA SER A 82 0.52 -3.80 -6.57
C SER A 82 0.03 -2.62 -7.38
N LEU A 83 0.92 -1.97 -8.13
CA LEU A 83 0.51 -0.86 -8.98
C LEU A 83 -0.41 -1.34 -10.11
N ARG A 84 -0.15 -2.54 -10.64
CA ARG A 84 -1.05 -3.11 -11.65
C ARG A 84 -2.43 -3.35 -11.06
N TYR A 85 -2.50 -3.94 -9.88
CA TYR A 85 -3.78 -4.20 -9.24
C TYR A 85 -4.53 -2.90 -8.97
N LEU A 86 -3.81 -1.90 -8.48
CA LEU A 86 -4.39 -0.58 -8.22
C LEU A 86 -4.99 0.01 -9.49
N GLY A 87 -4.26 -0.08 -10.60
CA GLY A 87 -4.74 0.43 -11.88
C GLY A 87 -5.95 -0.29 -12.40
N GLU A 88 -6.13 -1.56 -12.04
CA GLU A 88 -7.28 -2.34 -12.47
C GLU A 88 -8.50 -2.11 -11.60
N THR A 89 -8.30 -1.83 -10.33
CA THR A 89 -9.41 -1.75 -9.37
C THR A 89 -9.70 -0.34 -8.87
N ASP A 90 -8.75 0.58 -8.98
CA ASP A 90 -8.91 1.96 -8.49
C ASP A 90 -8.09 2.90 -9.36
N LYS A 91 -8.56 3.12 -10.57
CA LYS A 91 -7.83 3.95 -11.54
C LYS A 91 -7.60 5.36 -11.02
N ASN A 92 -8.57 5.91 -10.30
CA ASN A 92 -8.43 7.23 -9.71
C ASN A 92 -7.33 7.23 -8.65
N GLY A 93 -7.29 6.20 -7.82
CA GLY A 93 -6.25 6.07 -6.81
C GLY A 93 -4.87 5.98 -7.44
N LEU A 94 -4.74 5.20 -8.52
CA LEU A 94 -3.45 5.10 -9.20
C LEU A 94 -3.02 6.46 -9.76
N ALA A 95 -3.95 7.19 -10.37
CA ALA A 95 -3.62 8.51 -10.93
C ALA A 95 -3.14 9.46 -9.84
N ILE A 96 -3.80 9.44 -8.68
CA ILE A 96 -3.41 10.28 -7.55
C ILE A 96 -2.02 9.89 -7.03
N TYR A 97 -1.76 8.60 -6.92
CA TYR A 97 -0.47 8.11 -6.44
C TYR A 97 0.65 8.46 -7.42
N GLU A 98 0.41 8.26 -8.72
CA GLU A 98 1.39 8.63 -9.73
C GLU A 98 1.71 10.12 -9.72
N ALA A 99 0.68 10.94 -9.53
CA ALA A 99 0.88 12.39 -9.44
C ALA A 99 1.75 12.74 -8.23
N ALA A 100 1.54 12.08 -7.10
CA ALA A 100 2.33 12.33 -5.91
C ALA A 100 3.80 11.98 -6.14
N MET A 101 4.06 10.90 -6.87
CA MET A 101 5.44 10.50 -7.17
C MET A 101 6.09 11.39 -8.22
N ARG A 102 5.32 11.82 -9.20
CA ARG A 102 5.85 12.53 -10.35
C ARG A 102 6.02 14.01 -10.08
N GLU A 103 5.02 14.64 -9.48
CA GLU A 103 5.04 16.07 -9.23
C GLU A 103 5.88 16.45 -8.03
N PHE A 104 5.94 15.57 -7.04
CA PHE A 104 6.74 15.77 -5.85
C PHE A 104 6.38 17.09 -5.15
N THR A 105 5.08 17.34 -5.00
CA THR A 105 4.60 18.55 -4.32
C THR A 105 3.78 18.18 -3.11
N PRO A 106 3.73 19.05 -2.09
CA PRO A 106 2.88 18.79 -0.91
C PRO A 106 1.42 18.59 -1.27
N GLU A 107 0.93 19.32 -2.26
CA GLU A 107 -0.46 19.21 -2.68
C GLU A 107 -0.77 17.84 -3.26
N ALA A 108 0.13 17.31 -4.08
CA ALA A 108 -0.09 16.00 -4.68
C ALA A 108 -0.03 14.90 -3.62
N LEU A 109 0.90 15.01 -2.67
CA LEU A 109 1.01 14.04 -1.59
C LEU A 109 -0.22 14.13 -0.69
N GLU A 110 -0.70 15.34 -0.42
CA GLU A 110 -1.91 15.53 0.36
C GLU A 110 -3.10 14.82 -0.26
N LYS A 111 -3.24 14.91 -1.59
CA LYS A 111 -4.34 14.24 -2.27
C LYS A 111 -4.27 12.72 -2.11
N TRP A 112 -3.07 12.17 -2.15
CA TRP A 112 -2.91 10.73 -1.95
C TRP A 112 -3.26 10.31 -0.52
N ILE A 113 -2.79 11.06 0.47
CA ILE A 113 -3.11 10.76 1.86
C ILE A 113 -4.61 10.88 2.10
N ALA A 114 -5.24 11.92 1.53
CA ALA A 114 -6.68 12.09 1.65
C ALA A 114 -7.43 10.91 1.01
N HIS A 115 -6.90 10.38 -0.09
CA HIS A 115 -7.50 9.21 -0.72
C HIS A 115 -7.44 7.98 0.20
N LEU A 116 -6.31 7.79 0.89
CA LEU A 116 -6.20 6.71 1.86
C LEU A 116 -7.23 6.86 2.98
N GLU A 117 -7.40 8.09 3.47
CA GLU A 117 -8.37 8.36 4.52
C GLU A 117 -9.80 8.08 4.02
N LEU A 118 -10.08 8.45 2.78
CA LEU A 118 -11.38 8.20 2.18
C LEU A 118 -11.67 6.70 2.09
N ILE A 119 -10.71 5.92 1.60
CA ILE A 119 -10.88 4.47 1.46
C ILE A 119 -11.08 3.84 2.83
N PHE A 120 -10.30 4.27 3.82
CA PHE A 120 -10.46 3.76 5.18
C PHE A 120 -11.85 4.07 5.74
N ASN A 121 -12.30 5.32 5.57
CA ASN A 121 -13.60 5.72 6.09
C ASN A 121 -14.74 4.96 5.41
N GLU A 122 -14.64 4.75 4.11
CA GLU A 122 -15.67 4.02 3.38
C GLU A 122 -15.79 2.57 3.86
N ARG A 123 -14.69 1.98 4.25
CA ARG A 123 -14.69 0.57 4.65
C ARG A 123 -14.99 0.37 6.12
N TYR A 124 -14.60 1.28 6.98
CA TYR A 124 -14.61 1.03 8.42
C TYR A 124 -15.37 2.05 9.26
N GLU A 125 -15.69 3.19 8.70
CA GLU A 125 -16.33 4.27 9.47
C GLU A 125 -17.73 4.62 8.97
N LYS A 126 -18.42 3.65 8.42
CA LYS A 126 -19.81 3.88 7.96
C LYS A 126 -20.78 4.02 9.11
#